data_e56296fdbeb63a89c858f7b51832b151
#
_entry.id   e56296fdbeb63a89c858f7b51832b151
#
_cell.length_a   1.000
_cell.length_b   1.000
_cell.length_c   1.000
_cell.angle_alpha   90.00
_cell.angle_beta   90.00
_cell.angle_gamma   90.00
#
_symmetry.space_group_name_H-M   'P 1'
#
loop_
_entity.id
_entity.type
_entity.pdbx_description
1 polymer ?
#
loop_
_entity_poly.entity_id
_entity_poly.type
_entity_poly.pdbx_seq_one_letter_code
_entity_poly.pdbx_strand_id
1 'polypeptide(L)'
;MRACAFSFAVGATGLACGRPPTAPPPEDATSLVHAAVLRYQAKQFLSEDRLPTCVSIQGAPEGMEARVREALRPTWPDVRSSDSCALVDGDVYLVGSRVPAALLTSGPVRWIAADEAEVRGGFVRVRSSSQRPVYRVVREAERWVCLGPVVTGMPL
;
A
#
# COMPACT_ATOMS: atom_id res chain seq x y z
N MET A 1 -52.13 -35.95 -37.06
CA MET A 1 -51.70 -34.55 -36.85
C MET A 1 -51.77 -34.28 -35.35
N ARG A 2 -50.62 -34.19 -34.66
CA ARG A 2 -50.53 -33.90 -33.22
C ARG A 2 -49.80 -32.57 -33.05
N ALA A 3 -50.52 -31.62 -32.51
CA ALA A 3 -49.97 -30.31 -32.18
C ALA A 3 -49.23 -30.36 -30.83
N CYS A 4 -47.95 -29.98 -30.81
CA CYS A 4 -47.19 -29.79 -29.59
C CYS A 4 -47.30 -28.33 -29.19
N ALA A 5 -47.90 -28.08 -28.04
CA ALA A 5 -47.91 -26.76 -27.39
C ALA A 5 -46.58 -26.54 -26.69
N PHE A 6 -45.85 -25.53 -27.05
CA PHE A 6 -44.65 -25.07 -26.32
C PHE A 6 -45.05 -23.99 -25.31
N SER A 7 -44.96 -24.33 -24.02
CA SER A 7 -45.05 -23.37 -22.95
C SER A 7 -43.69 -22.75 -22.75
N PHE A 8 -43.57 -21.44 -23.01
CA PHE A 8 -42.40 -20.65 -22.63
C PHE A 8 -42.52 -20.23 -21.17
N ALA A 9 -41.71 -20.86 -20.31
CA ALA A 9 -41.44 -20.35 -18.97
C ALA A 9 -40.26 -19.39 -19.06
N VAL A 10 -40.52 -18.08 -18.91
CA VAL A 10 -39.47 -17.06 -18.77
C VAL A 10 -38.97 -17.10 -17.33
N GLY A 11 -37.93 -17.87 -17.11
CA GLY A 11 -37.14 -17.83 -15.86
C GLY A 11 -36.09 -16.75 -15.97
N ALA A 12 -36.31 -15.60 -15.32
CA ALA A 12 -35.28 -14.57 -15.14
C ALA A 12 -34.26 -15.10 -14.08
N THR A 13 -33.26 -15.85 -14.49
CA THR A 13 -32.09 -16.14 -13.70
C THR A 13 -31.19 -14.90 -13.72
N GLY A 14 -31.28 -14.09 -12.67
CA GLY A 14 -30.33 -13.02 -12.40
C GLY A 14 -28.94 -13.63 -12.26
N LEU A 15 -28.11 -13.48 -13.29
CA LEU A 15 -26.67 -13.72 -13.23
C LEU A 15 -26.07 -12.71 -12.28
N ALA A 16 -26.01 -13.03 -10.98
CA ALA A 16 -25.10 -12.38 -10.07
C ALA A 16 -23.69 -12.67 -10.60
N CYS A 17 -23.08 -11.70 -11.25
CA CYS A 17 -21.65 -11.71 -11.58
C CYS A 17 -20.85 -11.71 -10.28
N GLY A 18 -20.86 -12.80 -9.56
CA GLY A 18 -19.91 -13.05 -8.47
C GLY A 18 -18.53 -13.13 -9.10
N ARG A 19 -17.69 -12.12 -8.83
CA ARG A 19 -16.27 -12.16 -9.20
C ARG A 19 -15.70 -13.47 -8.63
N PRO A 20 -15.06 -14.33 -9.45
CA PRO A 20 -14.52 -15.58 -8.94
C PRO A 20 -13.57 -15.29 -7.77
N PRO A 21 -13.49 -16.19 -6.78
CA PRO A 21 -12.57 -16.00 -5.66
C PRO A 21 -11.17 -15.85 -6.23
N THR A 22 -10.59 -14.69 -5.98
CA THR A 22 -9.25 -14.34 -6.46
C THR A 22 -8.25 -15.24 -5.76
N ALA A 23 -7.37 -15.89 -6.52
CA ALA A 23 -6.28 -16.68 -5.95
C ALA A 23 -5.52 -15.84 -4.91
N PRO A 24 -5.10 -16.43 -3.79
CA PRO A 24 -4.34 -15.68 -2.79
C PRO A 24 -3.09 -15.10 -3.45
N PRO A 25 -2.72 -13.87 -3.10
CA PRO A 25 -1.52 -13.25 -3.64
C PRO A 25 -0.28 -14.07 -3.25
N PRO A 26 0.79 -14.05 -4.04
CA PRO A 26 2.07 -14.68 -3.68
C PRO A 26 2.52 -14.20 -2.29
N GLU A 27 3.12 -15.08 -1.49
CA GLU A 27 3.57 -14.73 -0.12
C GLU A 27 4.47 -13.49 -0.08
N ASP A 28 5.33 -13.33 -1.10
CA ASP A 28 6.24 -12.18 -1.21
C ASP A 28 5.54 -10.89 -1.69
N ALA A 29 4.34 -10.98 -2.26
CA ALA A 29 3.66 -9.83 -2.84
C ALA A 29 3.39 -8.72 -1.82
N THR A 30 3.07 -9.09 -0.59
CA THR A 30 2.77 -8.12 0.48
C THR A 30 3.95 -7.19 0.75
N SER A 31 5.17 -7.72 0.84
CA SER A 31 6.37 -6.90 1.07
C SER A 31 6.67 -5.99 -0.12
N LEU A 32 6.44 -6.45 -1.34
CA LEU A 32 6.62 -5.67 -2.57
C LEU A 32 5.57 -4.56 -2.70
N VAL A 33 4.33 -4.81 -2.30
CA VAL A 33 3.26 -3.80 -2.26
C VAL A 33 3.61 -2.69 -1.26
N HIS A 34 4.05 -3.02 -0.05
CA HIS A 34 4.53 -2.02 0.91
C HIS A 34 5.71 -1.22 0.35
N ALA A 35 6.69 -1.89 -0.26
CA ALA A 35 7.83 -1.23 -0.87
C ALA A 35 7.41 -0.26 -2.00
N ALA A 36 6.41 -0.61 -2.81
CA ALA A 36 5.88 0.27 -3.85
C ALA A 36 5.27 1.55 -3.28
N VAL A 37 4.46 1.43 -2.22
CA VAL A 37 3.88 2.59 -1.53
C VAL A 37 4.95 3.48 -0.92
N LEU A 38 5.93 2.91 -0.23
CA LEU A 38 7.00 3.67 0.43
C LEU A 38 7.91 4.38 -0.59
N ARG A 39 8.21 3.74 -1.74
CA ARG A 39 8.93 4.40 -2.85
C ARG A 39 8.16 5.60 -3.40
N TYR A 40 6.85 5.44 -3.59
CA TYR A 40 5.99 6.52 -4.04
C TYR A 40 6.01 7.70 -3.05
N GLN A 41 5.82 7.42 -1.76
CA GLN A 41 5.86 8.44 -0.70
C GLN A 41 7.22 9.13 -0.65
N ALA A 42 8.32 8.39 -0.69
CA ALA A 42 9.67 8.96 -0.69
C ALA A 42 9.87 9.91 -1.87
N LYS A 43 9.45 9.51 -3.07
CA LYS A 43 9.53 10.35 -4.27
C LYS A 43 8.71 11.63 -4.15
N GLN A 44 7.52 11.56 -3.55
CA GLN A 44 6.63 12.72 -3.45
C GLN A 44 7.01 13.69 -2.33
N PHE A 45 7.52 13.16 -1.21
CA PHE A 45 7.65 13.97 0.01
C PHE A 45 9.09 14.22 0.46
N LEU A 46 10.06 13.48 -0.10
CA LEU A 46 11.47 13.55 0.30
C LEU A 46 12.41 13.86 -0.86
N SER A 47 11.89 14.16 -2.04
CA SER A 47 12.71 14.38 -3.25
C SER A 47 13.73 15.53 -3.11
N GLU A 48 13.42 16.53 -2.29
CA GLU A 48 14.26 17.71 -2.06
C GLU A 48 15.08 17.61 -0.77
N ASP A 49 14.65 16.74 0.16
CA ASP A 49 15.26 16.63 1.49
C ASP A 49 16.05 15.32 1.60
N ARG A 50 17.34 15.41 1.82
CA ARG A 50 18.20 14.24 2.13
C ARG A 50 18.14 13.89 3.61
N LEU A 51 16.94 13.82 4.20
CA LEU A 51 16.77 13.43 5.59
C LEU A 51 17.01 11.94 5.77
N PRO A 52 17.64 11.52 6.88
CA PRO A 52 17.59 10.13 7.33
C PRO A 52 16.13 9.69 7.37
N THR A 53 15.83 8.52 6.83
CA THR A 53 14.44 8.10 6.70
C THR A 53 14.24 6.71 7.26
N CYS A 54 13.26 6.61 8.16
CA CYS A 54 12.79 5.37 8.74
C CYS A 54 11.50 4.92 8.06
N VAL A 55 11.27 3.61 8.05
CA VAL A 55 10.01 3.03 7.59
C VAL A 55 9.34 2.24 8.69
N SER A 56 8.01 2.28 8.75
CA SER A 56 7.22 1.51 9.68
C SER A 56 6.06 0.83 8.96
N ILE A 57 5.90 -0.46 9.19
CA ILE A 57 4.83 -1.28 8.63
C ILE A 57 3.85 -1.62 9.74
N GLN A 58 2.73 -0.92 9.78
CA GLN A 58 1.74 -1.04 10.85
C GLN A 58 0.97 -2.37 10.75
N GLY A 59 0.87 -3.09 11.88
CA GLY A 59 0.12 -4.34 11.97
C GLY A 59 0.72 -5.50 11.17
N ALA A 60 1.98 -5.40 10.75
CA ALA A 60 2.65 -6.44 9.99
C ALA A 60 3.20 -7.54 10.91
N PRO A 61 3.27 -8.78 10.42
CA PRO A 61 3.95 -9.86 11.11
C PRO A 61 5.44 -9.56 11.28
N GLU A 62 6.05 -10.23 12.25
CA GLU A 62 7.49 -10.13 12.52
C GLU A 62 8.31 -10.36 11.24
N GLY A 63 9.38 -9.59 11.07
CA GLY A 63 10.26 -9.67 9.91
C GLY A 63 9.74 -8.98 8.63
N MET A 64 8.49 -8.55 8.56
CA MET A 64 7.96 -7.87 7.37
C MET A 64 8.71 -6.57 7.06
N GLU A 65 8.96 -5.76 8.08
CA GLU A 65 9.70 -4.50 7.91
C GLU A 65 11.11 -4.73 7.35
N ALA A 66 11.79 -5.79 7.79
CA ALA A 66 13.11 -6.16 7.28
C ALA A 66 13.05 -6.54 5.79
N ARG A 67 12.06 -7.34 5.38
CA ARG A 67 11.84 -7.71 3.96
C ARG A 67 11.53 -6.48 3.11
N VAL A 68 10.71 -5.58 3.60
CA VAL A 68 10.38 -4.32 2.90
C VAL A 68 11.62 -3.45 2.74
N ARG A 69 12.43 -3.29 3.79
CA ARG A 69 13.69 -2.53 3.70
C ARG A 69 14.66 -3.16 2.69
N GLU A 70 14.76 -4.49 2.66
CA GLU A 70 15.58 -5.19 1.68
C GLU A 70 15.09 -4.91 0.24
N ALA A 71 13.78 -4.94 0.01
CA ALA A 71 13.20 -4.59 -1.29
C ALA A 71 13.40 -3.11 -1.68
N LEU A 72 13.61 -2.21 -0.70
CA LEU A 72 13.87 -0.78 -0.94
C LEU A 72 15.34 -0.48 -1.22
N ARG A 73 16.28 -1.25 -0.66
CA ARG A 73 17.74 -0.99 -0.74
C ARG A 73 18.30 -0.70 -2.12
N PRO A 74 17.89 -1.40 -3.20
CA PRO A 74 18.43 -1.11 -4.54
C PRO A 74 18.18 0.32 -5.01
N THR A 75 17.11 0.96 -4.53
CA THR A 75 16.76 2.35 -4.89
C THR A 75 16.97 3.34 -3.74
N TRP A 76 17.12 2.82 -2.53
CA TRP A 76 17.20 3.62 -1.31
C TRP A 76 18.05 2.92 -0.24
N PRO A 77 19.39 2.97 -0.38
CA PRO A 77 20.31 2.19 0.45
C PRO A 77 20.28 2.59 1.94
N ASP A 78 20.00 3.84 2.26
CA ASP A 78 20.07 4.39 3.62
C ASP A 78 18.74 4.29 4.39
N VAL A 79 17.78 3.50 3.90
CA VAL A 79 16.51 3.28 4.60
C VAL A 79 16.73 2.54 5.92
N ARG A 80 16.14 3.08 7.00
CA ARG A 80 16.30 2.58 8.36
C ARG A 80 15.02 1.94 8.88
N SER A 81 15.17 1.10 9.93
CA SER A 81 14.01 0.57 10.66
C SER A 81 13.30 1.66 11.45
N SER A 82 12.04 1.42 11.77
CA SER A 82 11.24 2.29 12.64
C SER A 82 11.92 2.60 13.97
N ASP A 83 12.62 1.60 14.56
CA ASP A 83 13.33 1.74 15.84
C ASP A 83 14.51 2.73 15.80
N SER A 84 14.97 3.08 14.60
CA SER A 84 16.03 4.08 14.42
C SER A 84 15.52 5.51 14.52
N CYS A 85 14.20 5.71 14.59
CA CYS A 85 13.57 7.02 14.68
C CYS A 85 12.66 7.11 15.91
N ALA A 86 12.62 8.28 16.53
CA ALA A 86 11.71 8.61 17.61
C ALA A 86 10.80 9.76 17.21
N LEU A 87 9.53 9.66 17.59
CA LEU A 87 8.55 10.73 17.49
C LEU A 87 8.56 11.53 18.80
N VAL A 88 8.90 12.80 18.73
CA VAL A 88 8.94 13.71 19.87
C VAL A 88 8.14 14.97 19.53
N ASP A 89 7.08 15.24 20.29
CA ASP A 89 6.20 16.41 20.09
C ASP A 89 5.65 16.55 18.66
N GLY A 90 5.44 15.42 17.99
CA GLY A 90 4.94 15.39 16.60
C GLY A 90 6.02 15.46 15.52
N ASP A 91 7.27 15.68 15.89
CA ASP A 91 8.43 15.70 15.01
C ASP A 91 9.23 14.40 15.10
N VAL A 92 9.92 14.04 14.01
CA VAL A 92 10.72 12.81 13.92
C VAL A 92 12.21 13.13 13.97
N TYR A 93 12.93 12.40 14.81
CA TYR A 93 14.37 12.50 15.01
C TYR A 93 15.02 11.12 15.01
N LEU A 94 16.30 11.03 14.66
CA LEU A 94 17.07 9.81 14.91
C LEU A 94 17.21 9.55 16.42
N VAL A 95 17.02 8.29 16.82
CA VAL A 95 17.17 7.85 18.20
C VAL A 95 18.54 8.23 18.75
N GLY A 96 18.56 8.77 19.96
CA GLY A 96 19.78 9.20 20.64
C GLY A 96 20.41 10.48 20.10
N SER A 97 19.73 11.19 19.20
CA SER A 97 20.22 12.44 18.63
C SER A 97 19.08 13.45 18.43
N ARG A 98 19.45 14.67 18.07
CA ARG A 98 18.50 15.71 17.60
C ARG A 98 18.54 15.91 16.08
N VAL A 99 19.07 14.93 15.36
CA VAL A 99 19.10 14.98 13.90
C VAL A 99 17.69 14.77 13.36
N PRO A 100 17.10 15.75 12.66
CA PRO A 100 15.79 15.60 12.04
C PRO A 100 15.78 14.40 11.10
N ALA A 101 14.66 13.69 11.08
CA ALA A 101 14.44 12.52 10.25
C ALA A 101 13.03 12.54 9.65
N ALA A 102 12.76 11.64 8.75
CA ALA A 102 11.43 11.35 8.24
C ALA A 102 11.01 9.93 8.61
N LEU A 103 9.73 9.74 8.91
CA LEU A 103 9.12 8.44 9.12
C LEU A 103 8.05 8.23 8.05
N LEU A 104 8.24 7.26 7.18
CA LEU A 104 7.24 6.81 6.24
C LEU A 104 6.50 5.61 6.82
N THR A 105 5.19 5.59 6.68
CA THR A 105 4.35 4.53 7.24
C THR A 105 3.54 3.85 6.14
N SER A 106 3.36 2.54 6.30
CA SER A 106 2.49 1.73 5.47
C SER A 106 1.63 0.85 6.38
N GLY A 107 0.31 0.91 6.22
CA GLY A 107 -0.66 0.14 6.99
C GLY A 107 -0.95 -1.22 6.38
N PRO A 108 -1.95 -1.95 6.89
CA PRO A 108 -2.33 -3.25 6.37
C PRO A 108 -2.69 -3.19 4.88
N VAL A 109 -2.31 -4.22 4.13
CA VAL A 109 -2.67 -4.38 2.71
C VAL A 109 -4.09 -4.92 2.61
N ARG A 110 -4.93 -4.22 1.85
CA ARG A 110 -6.25 -4.69 1.45
C ARG A 110 -6.19 -5.16 -0.01
N TRP A 111 -6.26 -6.46 -0.22
CA TRP A 111 -6.29 -7.02 -1.56
C TRP A 111 -7.64 -6.79 -2.23
N ILE A 112 -7.63 -6.21 -3.43
CA ILE A 112 -8.80 -6.00 -4.30
C ILE A 112 -8.89 -7.13 -5.33
N ALA A 113 -7.73 -7.53 -5.86
CA ALA A 113 -7.55 -8.64 -6.79
C ALA A 113 -6.15 -9.25 -6.56
N ALA A 114 -5.80 -10.33 -7.27
CA ALA A 114 -4.47 -10.94 -7.18
C ALA A 114 -3.35 -10.01 -7.64
N ASP A 115 -3.68 -9.05 -8.46
CA ASP A 115 -2.79 -8.05 -9.09
C ASP A 115 -3.09 -6.62 -8.65
N GLU A 116 -3.96 -6.43 -7.66
CA GLU A 116 -4.38 -5.10 -7.20
C GLU A 116 -4.59 -5.07 -5.68
N ALA A 117 -4.05 -4.04 -5.04
CA ALA A 117 -4.18 -3.82 -3.61
C ALA A 117 -4.38 -2.34 -3.28
N GLU A 118 -4.93 -2.10 -2.10
CA GLU A 118 -4.97 -0.79 -1.46
C GLU A 118 -4.23 -0.83 -0.13
N VAL A 119 -3.49 0.24 0.15
CA VAL A 119 -2.70 0.38 1.37
C VAL A 119 -2.85 1.79 1.91
N ARG A 120 -3.18 1.89 3.19
CA ARG A 120 -3.15 3.18 3.88
C ARG A 120 -1.70 3.51 4.24
N GLY A 121 -1.25 4.72 3.93
CA GLY A 121 0.11 5.14 4.25
C GLY A 121 0.19 6.62 4.57
N GLY A 122 1.33 7.05 5.07
CA GLY A 122 1.55 8.44 5.41
C GLY A 122 3.01 8.72 5.73
N PHE A 123 3.31 9.97 6.01
CA PHE A 123 4.64 10.37 6.47
C PHE A 123 4.54 11.35 7.63
N VAL A 124 5.59 11.38 8.44
CA VAL A 124 5.82 12.40 9.47
C VAL A 124 7.27 12.86 9.35
N ARG A 125 7.49 14.16 9.39
CA ARG A 125 8.80 14.79 9.52
C ARG A 125 8.67 16.04 10.36
N VAL A 126 9.77 16.71 10.68
CA VAL A 126 9.75 17.98 11.42
C VAL A 126 8.81 18.99 10.75
N ARG A 127 7.86 19.49 11.50
CA ARG A 127 6.85 20.49 11.09
C ARG A 127 5.95 20.06 9.92
N SER A 128 5.89 18.78 9.58
CA SER A 128 5.06 18.32 8.48
C SER A 128 4.63 16.88 8.68
N SER A 129 3.32 16.63 8.51
CA SER A 129 2.76 15.28 8.45
C SER A 129 1.76 15.18 7.33
N SER A 130 1.61 14.02 6.74
CA SER A 130 0.52 13.76 5.81
C SER A 130 -0.73 13.27 6.54
N GLN A 131 -1.89 13.61 6.00
CA GLN A 131 -3.06 12.76 6.18
C GLN A 131 -2.67 11.34 5.75
N ARG A 132 -3.37 10.32 6.24
CA ARG A 132 -3.10 8.92 5.90
C ARG A 132 -3.95 8.50 4.69
N PRO A 133 -3.60 8.90 3.46
CA PRO A 133 -4.34 8.52 2.27
C PRO A 133 -4.29 7.02 2.04
N VAL A 134 -5.26 6.52 1.28
CA VAL A 134 -5.24 5.16 0.75
C VAL A 134 -4.55 5.22 -0.62
N TYR A 135 -3.54 4.41 -0.82
CA TYR A 135 -2.82 4.28 -2.08
C TYR A 135 -3.32 3.06 -2.84
N ARG A 136 -3.49 3.20 -4.14
CA ARG A 136 -3.75 2.09 -5.04
C ARG A 136 -2.46 1.55 -5.60
N VAL A 137 -2.28 0.25 -5.53
CA VAL A 137 -1.09 -0.46 -6.01
C VAL A 137 -1.54 -1.56 -6.96
N VAL A 138 -0.92 -1.61 -8.13
CA VAL A 138 -1.22 -2.62 -9.16
C VAL A 138 0.05 -3.35 -9.57
N ARG A 139 -0.11 -4.58 -10.04
CA ARG A 139 0.98 -5.34 -10.63
C ARG A 139 1.02 -5.08 -12.14
N GLU A 140 2.10 -4.46 -12.60
CA GLU A 140 2.40 -4.24 -14.01
C GLU A 140 3.56 -5.15 -14.42
N ALA A 141 3.29 -6.11 -15.29
CA ALA A 141 4.22 -7.19 -15.62
C ALA A 141 4.72 -7.90 -14.33
N GLU A 142 6.02 -7.77 -14.02
CA GLU A 142 6.65 -8.39 -12.83
C GLU A 142 6.83 -7.42 -11.66
N ARG A 143 6.24 -6.21 -11.71
CA ARG A 143 6.48 -5.15 -10.72
C ARG A 143 5.19 -4.68 -10.07
N TRP A 144 5.27 -4.37 -8.78
CA TRP A 144 4.24 -3.66 -8.07
C TRP A 144 4.47 -2.15 -8.19
N VAL A 145 3.47 -1.42 -8.68
CA VAL A 145 3.53 0.01 -8.96
C VAL A 145 2.44 0.71 -8.15
N CYS A 146 2.82 1.73 -7.39
CA CYS A 146 1.87 2.60 -6.69
C CYS A 146 1.39 3.69 -7.66
N LEU A 147 0.10 3.71 -7.95
CA LEU A 147 -0.54 4.69 -8.84
C LEU A 147 -0.80 6.03 -8.14
N GLY A 148 -0.64 6.08 -6.82
CA GLY A 148 -0.91 7.27 -6.03
C GLY A 148 -2.12 7.11 -5.09
N PRO A 149 -2.50 8.20 -4.40
CA PRO A 149 -3.63 8.18 -3.48
C PRO A 149 -4.96 8.02 -4.24
N VAL A 150 -5.82 7.17 -3.69
CA VAL A 150 -7.21 7.07 -4.14
C VAL A 150 -7.94 8.34 -3.72
N VAL A 151 -8.34 9.14 -4.70
CA VAL A 151 -9.24 10.27 -4.44
C VAL A 151 -10.63 9.66 -4.26
N THR A 152 -11.05 9.48 -3.02
CA THR A 152 -12.46 9.22 -2.74
C THR A 152 -13.22 10.47 -3.11
N GLY A 153 -13.86 10.44 -4.29
CA GLY A 153 -14.72 11.54 -4.74
C GLY A 153 -15.74 11.87 -3.65
N MET A 154 -15.86 13.15 -3.33
CA MET A 154 -17.08 13.59 -2.67
C MET A 154 -18.25 13.17 -3.58
N PRO A 155 -19.29 12.51 -3.07
CA PRO A 155 -20.52 12.38 -3.83
C PRO A 155 -21.00 13.79 -4.15
N LEU A 156 -21.22 14.05 -5.45
CA LEU A 156 -21.89 15.24 -5.95
C LEU A 156 -23.32 15.29 -5.39
#